data_d4661beb5372e0ecc8f7502ed3b04eb1
#
_entry.id   d4661beb5372e0ecc8f7502ed3b04eb1
#
_cell.length_a   1.000
_cell.length_b   1.000
_cell.length_c   1.000
_cell.angle_alpha   90.00
_cell.angle_beta   90.00
_cell.angle_gamma   90.00
#
_symmetry.space_group_name_H-M   'P 1'
#
loop_
_entity.id
_entity.type
_entity.pdbx_description
1 polymer ?
#
loop_
_entity_poly.entity_id
_entity_poly.type
_entity_poly.pdbx_seq_one_letter_code
_entity_poly.pdbx_strand_id
1 'polypeptide(L)'
;MAQSTRWETAIVWFRRELRLADHPALSDAVTHAPHFVPLFVVYRGLLEVSAARAWLLAGSLEELHASLRARGSGLLVREGRAADVVAEVAAETRADVVLASRDVTPRSHRRDAAVAEALAADGRELRLRPGT
;
A
#
# COMPACT_ATOMS: atom_id res chain seq x y z
N MET A 1 -10.43 8.42 25.30
CA MET A 1 -10.89 9.30 24.23
C MET A 1 -11.00 8.56 22.90
N ALA A 2 -12.11 8.69 22.26
CA ALA A 2 -12.29 8.02 20.98
C ALA A 2 -11.38 8.64 19.92
N GLN A 3 -10.83 7.79 19.07
CA GLN A 3 -10.05 8.26 17.94
C GLN A 3 -10.99 8.84 16.90
N SER A 4 -10.51 9.86 16.22
CA SER A 4 -11.26 10.49 15.15
C SER A 4 -11.20 9.63 13.90
N THR A 5 -12.34 9.08 13.48
CA THR A 5 -12.42 8.30 12.25
C THR A 5 -12.46 9.27 11.08
N ARG A 6 -11.48 9.20 10.20
CA ARG A 6 -11.42 10.02 8.98
C ARG A 6 -11.88 9.24 7.77
N TRP A 7 -11.63 7.93 7.77
CA TRP A 7 -11.95 7.05 6.66
C TRP A 7 -12.59 5.78 7.20
N GLU A 8 -13.57 5.25 6.48
CA GLU A 8 -14.16 3.96 6.84
C GLU A 8 -13.19 2.83 6.52
N THR A 9 -12.59 2.87 5.33
CA THR A 9 -11.63 1.87 4.88
C THR A 9 -10.45 2.57 4.21
N ALA A 10 -9.25 2.19 4.62
CA ALA A 10 -8.02 2.71 4.05
C ALA A 10 -7.21 1.56 3.46
N ILE A 11 -6.59 1.78 2.31
CA ILE A 11 -5.59 0.86 1.78
C ILE A 11 -4.24 1.35 2.26
N VAL A 12 -3.42 0.45 2.80
CA VAL A 12 -2.01 0.75 3.09
C VAL A 12 -1.20 0.07 1.99
N TRP A 13 -0.67 0.88 1.09
CA TRP A 13 0.10 0.38 -0.04
C TRP A 13 1.56 0.31 0.36
N PHE A 14 2.02 -0.91 0.64
CA PHE A 14 3.41 -1.17 0.99
C PHE A 14 4.25 -1.17 -0.27
N ARG A 15 5.39 -0.50 -0.23
CA ARG A 15 6.28 -0.40 -1.39
C ARG A 15 7.69 -0.86 -1.05
N ARG A 16 8.46 -0.07 -0.29
CA ARG A 16 9.80 -0.44 0.12
C ARG A 16 9.88 -0.90 1.56
N GLU A 17 9.09 -0.26 2.41
CA GLU A 17 9.12 -0.51 3.86
C GLU A 17 8.20 -1.66 4.18
N LEU A 18 8.69 -2.87 4.01
CA LEU A 18 7.90 -4.09 4.23
C LEU A 18 7.97 -4.50 5.71
N ARG A 19 7.52 -3.60 6.57
CA ARG A 19 7.52 -3.80 8.00
C ARG A 19 6.33 -3.10 8.63
N LEU A 20 5.99 -3.48 9.86
CA LEU A 20 4.89 -2.85 10.60
C LEU A 20 5.37 -1.75 11.53
N ALA A 21 6.58 -1.87 12.08
CA ALA A 21 7.14 -0.86 12.98
C ALA A 21 7.64 0.35 12.19
N ASP A 22 7.49 1.53 12.78
CA ASP A 22 7.97 2.79 12.18
C ASP A 22 7.47 2.98 10.75
N HIS A 23 6.18 2.77 10.57
CA HIS A 23 5.54 2.91 9.26
C HIS A 23 4.44 3.96 9.35
N PRO A 24 4.74 5.22 8.96
CA PRO A 24 3.77 6.31 9.11
C PRO A 24 2.43 6.08 8.40
N ALA A 25 2.45 5.50 7.20
CA ALA A 25 1.22 5.23 6.47
C ALA A 25 0.34 4.21 7.21
N LEU A 26 0.95 3.16 7.74
CA LEU A 26 0.21 2.16 8.52
C LEU A 26 -0.33 2.76 9.81
N SER A 27 0.50 3.53 10.50
CA SER A 27 0.10 4.21 11.72
C SER A 27 -1.09 5.13 11.49
N ASP A 28 -1.08 5.89 10.40
CA ASP A 28 -2.16 6.78 10.02
C ASP A 28 -3.46 5.99 9.77
N ALA A 29 -3.36 4.87 9.05
CA ALA A 29 -4.53 4.02 8.78
C ALA A 29 -5.12 3.45 10.07
N VAL A 30 -4.27 2.90 10.93
CA VAL A 30 -4.73 2.29 12.19
C VAL A 30 -5.39 3.33 13.09
N THR A 31 -4.84 4.56 13.10
CA THR A 31 -5.37 5.63 13.95
C THR A 31 -6.72 6.16 13.44
N HIS A 32 -6.89 6.26 12.12
CA HIS A 32 -8.01 7.00 11.54
C HIS A 32 -9.02 6.17 10.74
N ALA A 33 -8.84 4.86 10.63
CA ALA A 33 -9.78 4.01 9.91
C ALA A 33 -10.07 2.74 10.69
N PRO A 34 -11.35 2.34 10.84
CA PRO A 34 -11.68 1.08 11.49
C PRO A 34 -11.27 -0.14 10.67
N HIS A 35 -11.17 0.03 9.35
CA HIS A 35 -10.76 -1.06 8.46
C HIS A 35 -9.60 -0.63 7.58
N PHE A 36 -8.59 -1.49 7.43
CA PHE A 36 -7.51 -1.20 6.50
C PHE A 36 -7.16 -2.47 5.72
N VAL A 37 -6.67 -2.27 4.50
CA VAL A 37 -6.31 -3.34 3.58
C VAL A 37 -4.82 -3.16 3.24
N PRO A 38 -3.95 -4.05 3.73
CA PRO A 38 -2.54 -4.02 3.34
C PRO A 38 -2.39 -4.54 1.90
N LEU A 39 -1.73 -3.78 1.05
CA LEU A 39 -1.58 -4.12 -0.36
C LEU A 39 -0.14 -4.01 -0.80
N PHE A 40 0.32 -4.98 -1.58
CA PHE A 40 1.58 -4.91 -2.30
C PHE A 40 1.33 -5.17 -3.78
N VAL A 41 1.81 -4.28 -4.64
CA VAL A 41 1.66 -4.41 -6.09
C VAL A 41 2.96 -4.93 -6.69
N VAL A 42 2.86 -6.07 -7.38
CA VAL A 42 3.98 -6.65 -8.12
C VAL A 42 3.86 -6.17 -9.56
N TYR A 43 4.74 -5.24 -9.96
CA TYR A 43 4.74 -4.77 -11.34
C TYR A 43 5.60 -5.69 -12.20
N ARG A 44 5.27 -5.73 -13.49
CA ARG A 44 6.06 -6.52 -14.44
C ARG A 44 7.49 -6.01 -14.42
N GLY A 45 8.44 -6.91 -14.40
CA GLY A 45 9.85 -6.58 -14.33
C GLY A 45 10.42 -6.59 -12.93
N LEU A 46 9.58 -6.48 -11.91
CA LEU A 46 10.08 -6.53 -10.53
C LEU A 46 10.74 -7.87 -10.23
N LEU A 47 10.14 -8.96 -10.66
CA LEU A 47 10.66 -10.31 -10.45
C LEU A 47 11.68 -10.74 -11.50
N GLU A 48 11.88 -9.93 -12.55
CA GLU A 48 12.79 -10.22 -13.63
C GLU A 48 14.20 -9.65 -13.40
N VAL A 49 14.39 -8.86 -12.33
CA VAL A 49 15.67 -8.20 -12.07
C VAL A 49 16.78 -9.22 -11.79
N SER A 50 16.51 -10.17 -10.89
CA SER A 50 17.40 -11.29 -10.63
C SER A 50 16.65 -12.31 -9.77
N ALA A 51 17.09 -13.56 -9.86
CA ALA A 51 16.52 -14.63 -9.03
C ALA A 51 16.76 -14.36 -7.54
N ALA A 52 17.93 -13.83 -7.20
CA ALA A 52 18.26 -13.53 -5.81
C ALA A 52 17.36 -12.45 -5.23
N ARG A 53 17.10 -11.39 -5.99
CA ARG A 53 16.22 -10.31 -5.53
C ARG A 53 14.77 -10.78 -5.43
N ALA A 54 14.31 -11.58 -6.38
CA ALA A 54 12.97 -12.14 -6.33
C ALA A 54 12.80 -13.02 -5.09
N TRP A 55 13.81 -13.81 -4.77
CA TRP A 55 13.78 -14.68 -3.60
C TRP A 55 13.74 -13.86 -2.30
N LEU A 56 14.57 -12.83 -2.20
CA LEU A 56 14.58 -11.94 -1.04
C LEU A 56 13.25 -11.21 -0.87
N LEU A 57 12.70 -10.74 -1.96
CA LEU A 57 11.40 -10.07 -1.92
C LEU A 57 10.30 -11.01 -1.46
N ALA A 58 10.27 -12.24 -1.99
CA ALA A 58 9.28 -13.23 -1.58
C ALA A 58 9.36 -13.51 -0.09
N GLY A 59 10.58 -13.66 0.44
CA GLY A 59 10.79 -13.85 1.88
C GLY A 59 10.28 -12.67 2.70
N SER A 60 10.56 -11.45 2.26
CA SER A 60 10.10 -10.25 2.96
C SER A 60 8.57 -10.14 2.94
N LEU A 61 7.94 -10.48 1.83
CA LEU A 61 6.48 -10.46 1.73
C LEU A 61 5.85 -11.53 2.61
N GLU A 62 6.46 -12.71 2.69
CA GLU A 62 5.97 -13.77 3.58
C GLU A 62 6.05 -13.35 5.03
N GLU A 63 7.14 -12.73 5.44
CA GLU A 63 7.31 -12.24 6.81
C GLU A 63 6.29 -11.13 7.13
N LEU A 64 6.09 -10.21 6.20
CA LEU A 64 5.10 -9.15 6.38
C LEU A 64 3.70 -9.73 6.50
N HIS A 65 3.36 -10.68 5.62
CA HIS A 65 2.06 -11.34 5.66
C HIS A 65 1.86 -12.07 7.00
N ALA A 66 2.87 -12.80 7.47
CA ALA A 66 2.79 -13.50 8.75
C ALA A 66 2.58 -12.54 9.91
N SER A 67 3.29 -11.40 9.91
CA SER A 67 3.13 -10.38 10.95
C SER A 67 1.72 -9.78 10.93
N LEU A 68 1.16 -9.56 9.75
CA LEU A 68 -0.19 -9.05 9.61
C LEU A 68 -1.23 -10.09 10.06
N ARG A 69 -1.02 -11.36 9.71
CA ARG A 69 -1.90 -12.45 10.14
C ARG A 69 -1.94 -12.58 11.66
N ALA A 70 -0.80 -12.39 12.31
CA ALA A 70 -0.73 -12.42 13.76
C ALA A 70 -1.57 -11.31 14.41
N ARG A 71 -1.88 -10.25 13.65
CA ARG A 71 -2.70 -9.14 14.11
C ARG A 71 -4.11 -9.17 13.54
N GLY A 72 -4.53 -10.29 12.94
CA GLY A 72 -5.87 -10.43 12.41
C GLY A 72 -6.07 -9.88 11.01
N SER A 73 -5.00 -9.60 10.29
CA SER A 73 -5.08 -9.08 8.93
C SER A 73 -4.33 -10.00 7.96
N GLY A 74 -3.98 -9.52 6.80
CA GLY A 74 -3.22 -10.28 5.81
C GLY A 74 -2.85 -9.39 4.65
N LEU A 75 -1.73 -9.70 4.01
CA LEU A 75 -1.24 -8.92 2.89
C LEU A 75 -1.92 -9.38 1.60
N LEU A 76 -2.52 -8.42 0.88
CA LEU A 76 -3.05 -8.66 -0.44
C LEU A 76 -1.96 -8.35 -1.46
N VAL A 77 -1.62 -9.32 -2.29
CA VAL A 77 -0.58 -9.16 -3.32
C VAL A 77 -1.26 -9.27 -4.68
N ARG A 78 -1.09 -8.26 -5.50
CA ARG A 78 -1.67 -8.22 -6.84
C ARG A 78 -0.61 -7.84 -7.86
N GLU A 79 -0.67 -8.43 -9.05
CA GLU A 79 0.26 -8.13 -10.13
C GLU A 79 -0.39 -7.20 -11.15
N GLY A 80 0.37 -6.22 -11.66
CA GLY A 80 -0.09 -5.33 -12.70
C GLY A 80 0.53 -3.94 -12.56
N ARG A 81 0.00 -3.01 -13.34
CA ARG A 81 0.42 -1.60 -13.25
C ARG A 81 -0.19 -0.99 -11.99
N ALA A 82 0.62 -0.21 -11.27
CA ALA A 82 0.19 0.36 -10.00
C ALA A 82 -1.12 1.15 -10.13
N ALA A 83 -1.24 2.01 -11.13
CA ALA A 83 -2.44 2.82 -11.28
C ALA A 83 -3.69 1.96 -11.48
N ASP A 84 -3.57 0.88 -12.27
CA ASP A 84 -4.71 0.00 -12.52
C ASP A 84 -5.04 -0.85 -11.28
N VAL A 85 -4.02 -1.44 -10.68
CA VAL A 85 -4.20 -2.35 -9.53
C VAL A 85 -4.73 -1.61 -8.32
N VAL A 86 -4.13 -0.47 -7.99
CA VAL A 86 -4.53 0.29 -6.79
C VAL A 86 -5.97 0.80 -6.94
N ALA A 87 -6.31 1.32 -8.12
CA ALA A 87 -7.67 1.79 -8.36
C ALA A 87 -8.69 0.63 -8.31
N GLU A 88 -8.33 -0.52 -8.85
CA GLU A 88 -9.19 -1.70 -8.84
C GLU A 88 -9.43 -2.20 -7.41
N VAL A 89 -8.37 -2.32 -6.63
CA VAL A 89 -8.51 -2.75 -5.23
C VAL A 89 -9.30 -1.74 -4.42
N ALA A 90 -9.10 -0.44 -4.67
CA ALA A 90 -9.85 0.60 -3.98
C ALA A 90 -11.35 0.50 -4.30
N ALA A 91 -11.69 0.20 -5.54
CA ALA A 91 -13.09 0.00 -5.91
C ALA A 91 -13.69 -1.25 -5.27
N GLU A 92 -12.94 -2.36 -5.30
CA GLU A 92 -13.38 -3.64 -4.70
C GLU A 92 -13.64 -3.50 -3.19
N THR A 93 -12.75 -2.80 -2.50
CA THR A 93 -12.83 -2.66 -1.04
C THR A 93 -13.62 -1.44 -0.61
N ARG A 94 -13.99 -0.58 -1.54
CA ARG A 94 -14.65 0.71 -1.27
C ARG A 94 -13.81 1.59 -0.35
N ALA A 95 -12.49 1.55 -0.56
CA ALA A 95 -11.57 2.35 0.25
C ALA A 95 -11.73 3.82 -0.07
N ASP A 96 -11.71 4.65 0.95
CA ASP A 96 -11.82 6.10 0.81
C ASP A 96 -10.48 6.71 0.45
N VAL A 97 -9.40 6.07 0.90
CA VAL A 97 -8.05 6.61 0.79
C VAL A 97 -7.05 5.48 0.59
N VAL A 98 -5.97 5.79 -0.12
CA VAL A 98 -4.80 4.93 -0.21
C VAL A 98 -3.65 5.67 0.45
N LEU A 99 -3.03 5.04 1.42
CA LEU A 99 -1.90 5.60 2.17
C LEU A 99 -0.63 4.87 1.78
N ALA A 100 0.42 5.62 1.52
CA ALA A 100 1.72 5.07 1.16
C ALA A 100 2.83 5.99 1.66
N SER A 101 4.03 5.42 1.82
CA SER A 101 5.19 6.21 2.18
C SER A 101 5.71 6.94 0.94
N ARG A 102 6.10 8.20 1.12
CA ARG A 102 6.62 9.02 0.04
C ARG A 102 7.95 8.47 -0.47
N ASP A 103 8.11 8.44 -1.78
CA ASP A 103 9.35 8.11 -2.43
C ASP A 103 9.78 9.32 -3.25
N VAL A 104 11.10 9.52 -3.40
CA VAL A 104 11.63 10.75 -3.97
C VAL A 104 12.19 10.60 -5.39
N THR A 105 12.16 9.41 -5.98
CA THR A 105 12.69 9.23 -7.32
C THR A 105 11.71 9.78 -8.38
N PRO A 106 12.21 10.25 -9.55
CA PRO A 106 11.31 10.71 -10.62
C PRO A 106 10.34 9.63 -11.08
N ARG A 107 10.79 8.37 -11.13
CA ARG A 107 9.94 7.24 -11.50
C ARG A 107 8.80 7.07 -10.51
N SER A 108 9.10 7.17 -9.22
CA SER A 108 8.08 7.07 -8.18
C SER A 108 7.09 8.21 -8.24
N HIS A 109 7.56 9.41 -8.52
CA HIS A 109 6.68 10.58 -8.67
C HIS A 109 5.69 10.39 -9.82
N ARG A 110 6.15 9.86 -10.96
CA ARG A 110 5.27 9.61 -12.11
C ARG A 110 4.25 8.51 -11.79
N ARG A 111 4.70 7.44 -11.15
CA ARG A 111 3.83 6.35 -10.73
C ARG A 111 2.76 6.86 -9.77
N ASP A 112 3.18 7.62 -8.77
CA ASP A 112 2.26 8.13 -7.76
C ASP A 112 1.28 9.13 -8.34
N ALA A 113 1.71 9.95 -9.28
CA ALA A 113 0.80 10.88 -9.97
C ALA A 113 -0.26 10.11 -10.77
N ALA A 114 0.12 9.04 -11.45
CA ALA A 114 -0.81 8.22 -12.20
C ALA A 114 -1.81 7.52 -11.26
N VAL A 115 -1.34 7.04 -10.12
CA VAL A 115 -2.22 6.42 -9.12
C VAL A 115 -3.20 7.45 -8.56
N ALA A 116 -2.71 8.64 -8.21
CA ALA A 116 -3.54 9.71 -7.67
C ALA A 116 -4.63 10.10 -8.65
N GLU A 117 -4.28 10.20 -9.93
CA GLU A 117 -5.24 10.55 -10.99
C GLU A 117 -6.31 9.47 -11.15
N ALA A 118 -5.91 8.21 -11.15
CA ALA A 118 -6.86 7.10 -11.27
C ALA A 118 -7.81 7.05 -10.08
N LEU A 119 -7.32 7.30 -8.87
CA LEU A 119 -8.14 7.32 -7.67
C LEU A 119 -9.09 8.52 -7.66
N ALA A 120 -8.62 9.69 -8.11
CA ALA A 120 -9.43 10.90 -8.15
C ALA A 120 -10.61 10.73 -9.09
N ALA A 121 -10.45 9.97 -10.18
CA ALA A 121 -11.53 9.70 -11.12
C ALA A 121 -12.71 8.99 -10.43
N ASP A 122 -12.45 8.26 -9.36
CA ASP A 122 -13.47 7.55 -8.57
C ASP A 122 -13.80 8.26 -7.26
N GLY A 123 -13.35 9.50 -7.10
CA GLY A 123 -13.61 10.26 -5.88
C GLY A 123 -12.79 9.81 -4.68
N ARG A 124 -11.66 9.14 -4.92
CA ARG A 124 -10.75 8.66 -3.87
C ARG A 124 -9.44 9.43 -3.92
N GLU A 125 -8.66 9.34 -2.86
CA GLU A 125 -7.39 10.07 -2.81
C GLU A 125 -6.20 9.18 -2.45
N LEU A 126 -5.03 9.61 -2.89
CA LEU A 126 -3.76 9.04 -2.47
C LEU A 126 -3.11 10.01 -1.50
N ARG A 127 -2.76 9.55 -0.31
CA ARG A 127 -2.02 10.34 0.67
C ARG A 127 -0.65 9.74 0.88
N LEU A 128 0.37 10.53 0.61
CA LEU A 128 1.74 10.12 0.81
C LEU A 128 2.20 10.66 2.15
N ARG A 129 2.75 9.77 2.98
CA ARG A 129 3.28 10.15 4.28
C ARG A 129 4.79 10.14 4.21
N PRO A 130 5.47 11.00 4.98
CA PRO A 130 6.94 11.00 4.98
C PRO A 130 7.46 9.62 5.32
N GLY A 131 8.51 9.19 4.60
CA GLY A 131 9.20 7.96 4.93
C GLY A 131 10.05 8.14 6.19
N THR A 132 10.49 7.04 6.74
CA THR A 132 11.36 7.08 7.92
C THR A 132 12.84 7.17 7.55
#